data_6a017dd1a42f8b3944f2185fdea04434
#
_entry.id   6a017dd1a42f8b3944f2185fdea04434
#
_cell.length_a   1.000
_cell.length_b   1.000
_cell.length_c   1.000
_cell.angle_alpha   90.00
_cell.angle_beta   90.00
_cell.angle_gamma   90.00
#
_symmetry.space_group_name_H-M   'P 1'
#
loop_
_entity.id
_entity.type
_entity.pdbx_description
1 polymer ?
#
loop_
_entity_poly.entity_id
_entity_poly.type
_entity_poly.pdbx_seq_one_letter_code
_entity_poly.pdbx_strand_id
1 'polypeptide(L)'
;MRKRSLFFKNALLQFTFFISFCMMTVFTVLYMQSLGFTTLHTGIIFGLANFFSAWLQLFTGRIADSAKRITMKHVLLAHAGLAALAMVPLAFFSVHGFLVPLAFFVFSLLAQAIQGPINAVSVAFEQAGYPIQFSVIRGIGSAGYGLTALLSGIYFDHYSLAQLPFLLFVSMVLFGLVIFLLPPVPVGRLRSDKNTVGVVDPPTQHFYRKYPFFIPLVIGFTLLFSGHMVINTYLALLVENVGGGATQAGIAVSCAILMEVISLFCYGHLRQHVSDRFLMGTAAVVFTIKAVILFFASHVYMVYLSQLFQFATFPFFTAGISYFSAATVEKKDLVKGQNVVTIIMSLGGAGGSLVGGIILHYLPVSSVLLITVLLSLIGTVIALSGIRQTAVPQVHSEG
;
A
#
# COMPACT_ATOMS: atom_id res chain seq x y z
N MET A 1 -14.81 -9.88 28.42
CA MET A 1 -13.70 -8.94 28.17
C MET A 1 -14.21 -7.51 28.15
N ARG A 2 -13.54 -6.56 28.83
CA ARG A 2 -13.96 -5.15 28.78
C ARG A 2 -13.87 -4.65 27.34
N LYS A 3 -14.96 -4.05 26.81
CA LYS A 3 -15.08 -3.55 25.43
C LYS A 3 -13.91 -2.64 25.02
N ARG A 4 -13.41 -1.81 25.94
CA ARG A 4 -12.23 -0.96 25.76
C ARG A 4 -10.94 -1.75 25.49
N SER A 5 -10.73 -2.89 26.15
CA SER A 5 -9.52 -3.72 25.98
C SER A 5 -9.39 -4.27 24.55
N LEU A 6 -10.49 -4.63 23.89
CA LEU A 6 -10.46 -5.16 22.52
C LEU A 6 -10.15 -4.06 21.49
N PHE A 7 -10.71 -2.85 21.67
CA PHE A 7 -10.36 -1.69 20.84
C PHE A 7 -8.86 -1.41 20.89
N PHE A 8 -8.28 -1.30 22.09
CA PHE A 8 -6.84 -1.06 22.24
C PHE A 8 -5.98 -2.17 21.61
N LYS A 9 -6.37 -3.43 21.73
CA LYS A 9 -5.63 -4.54 21.11
C LYS A 9 -5.65 -4.47 19.58
N ASN A 10 -6.78 -4.12 18.96
CA ASN A 10 -6.88 -3.93 17.51
C ASN A 10 -6.13 -2.68 17.05
N ALA A 11 -6.19 -1.59 17.80
CA ALA A 11 -5.43 -0.39 17.53
C ALA A 11 -3.91 -0.67 17.59
N LEU A 12 -3.46 -1.37 18.64
CA LEU A 12 -2.07 -1.78 18.81
C LEU A 12 -1.62 -2.75 17.73
N LEU A 13 -2.50 -3.64 17.27
CA LEU A 13 -2.24 -4.56 16.14
C LEU A 13 -1.90 -3.80 14.86
N GLN A 14 -2.73 -2.82 14.48
CA GLN A 14 -2.47 -2.00 13.31
C GLN A 14 -1.22 -1.13 13.51
N PHE A 15 -1.09 -0.49 14.67
CA PHE A 15 0.03 0.38 14.97
C PHE A 15 1.38 -0.35 14.87
N THR A 16 1.53 -1.51 15.53
CA THR A 16 2.78 -2.29 15.51
C THR A 16 3.11 -2.86 14.15
N PHE A 17 2.11 -3.28 13.37
CA PHE A 17 2.32 -3.68 11.98
C PHE A 17 2.88 -2.53 11.15
N PHE A 18 2.28 -1.34 11.26
CA PHE A 18 2.69 -0.19 10.46
C PHE A 18 4.06 0.37 10.86
N ILE A 19 4.57 0.12 12.07
CA ILE A 19 5.98 0.37 12.43
C ILE A 19 6.91 -0.43 11.51
N SER A 20 6.73 -1.75 11.44
CA SER A 20 7.55 -2.62 10.61
C SER A 20 7.44 -2.27 9.12
N PHE A 21 6.20 -2.04 8.67
CA PHE A 21 5.90 -1.75 7.28
C PHE A 21 6.53 -0.42 6.82
N CYS A 22 6.53 0.60 7.68
CA CYS A 22 7.18 1.88 7.42
C CYS A 22 8.70 1.73 7.30
N MET A 23 9.34 1.14 8.30
CA MET A 23 10.80 0.97 8.29
C MET A 23 11.26 0.18 7.05
N MET A 24 10.52 -0.88 6.69
CA MET A 24 10.80 -1.67 5.50
C MET A 24 10.68 -0.82 4.22
N THR A 25 9.58 -0.09 4.03
CA THR A 25 9.31 0.60 2.76
C THR A 25 10.15 1.85 2.56
N VAL A 26 10.49 2.58 3.63
CA VAL A 26 11.17 3.87 3.55
C VAL A 26 12.68 3.73 3.56
N PHE A 27 13.23 2.86 4.42
CA PHE A 27 14.67 2.85 4.69
C PHE A 27 15.44 1.67 4.07
N THR A 28 14.75 0.67 3.48
CA THR A 28 15.44 -0.47 2.85
C THR A 28 16.32 -0.04 1.69
N VAL A 29 15.91 0.94 0.88
CA VAL A 29 16.72 1.41 -0.25
C VAL A 29 18.05 1.99 0.24
N LEU A 30 18.03 2.82 1.28
CA LEU A 30 19.24 3.41 1.87
C LEU A 30 20.14 2.33 2.51
N TYR A 31 19.52 1.39 3.24
CA TYR A 31 20.25 0.28 3.84
C TYR A 31 20.95 -0.59 2.78
N MET A 32 20.25 -0.95 1.71
CA MET A 32 20.81 -1.75 0.62
C MET A 32 21.99 -1.01 -0.06
N GLN A 33 21.85 0.29 -0.28
CA GLN A 33 22.92 1.11 -0.86
C GLN A 33 24.13 1.24 0.09
N SER A 34 23.93 1.38 1.40
CA SER A 34 25.02 1.43 2.37
C SER A 34 25.87 0.14 2.40
N LEU A 35 25.31 -0.98 1.94
CA LEU A 35 26.01 -2.24 1.77
C LEU A 35 26.57 -2.47 0.34
N GLY A 36 26.48 -1.46 -0.54
CA GLY A 36 26.96 -1.54 -1.92
C GLY A 36 25.98 -2.24 -2.91
N PHE A 37 24.76 -2.56 -2.48
CA PHE A 37 23.73 -3.06 -3.41
C PHE A 37 23.17 -1.90 -4.24
N THR A 38 22.82 -2.21 -5.47
CA THR A 38 22.24 -1.22 -6.39
C THR A 38 20.72 -1.10 -6.20
N THR A 39 20.15 -0.02 -6.73
CA THR A 39 18.69 0.20 -6.76
C THR A 39 17.93 -0.90 -7.51
N LEU A 40 18.61 -1.61 -8.45
CA LEU A 40 18.06 -2.79 -9.13
C LEU A 40 17.67 -3.89 -8.13
N HIS A 41 18.52 -4.18 -7.14
CA HIS A 41 18.20 -5.19 -6.10
C HIS A 41 16.96 -4.78 -5.30
N THR A 42 16.86 -3.51 -4.90
CA THR A 42 15.68 -2.99 -4.20
C THR A 42 14.42 -3.07 -5.07
N GLY A 43 14.54 -2.73 -6.35
CA GLY A 43 13.44 -2.82 -7.32
C GLY A 43 12.94 -4.25 -7.50
N ILE A 44 13.84 -5.23 -7.62
CA ILE A 44 13.51 -6.65 -7.69
C ILE A 44 12.81 -7.11 -6.40
N ILE A 45 13.36 -6.76 -5.23
CA ILE A 45 12.78 -7.11 -3.93
C ILE A 45 11.34 -6.64 -3.83
N PHE A 46 11.10 -5.34 -3.99
CA PHE A 46 9.76 -4.77 -3.84
C PHE A 46 8.83 -5.12 -5.00
N GLY A 47 9.34 -5.18 -6.23
CA GLY A 47 8.56 -5.56 -7.40
C GLY A 47 8.01 -6.99 -7.29
N LEU A 48 8.87 -7.95 -7.01
CA LEU A 48 8.46 -9.35 -6.82
C LEU A 48 7.62 -9.53 -5.54
N ALA A 49 7.97 -8.85 -4.44
CA ALA A 49 7.20 -8.92 -3.22
C ALA A 49 5.78 -8.39 -3.42
N ASN A 50 5.59 -7.25 -4.10
CA ASN A 50 4.28 -6.71 -4.45
C ASN A 50 3.47 -7.69 -5.32
N PHE A 51 4.11 -8.30 -6.32
CA PHE A 51 3.44 -9.25 -7.20
C PHE A 51 3.00 -10.52 -6.46
N PHE A 52 3.93 -11.17 -5.76
CA PHE A 52 3.66 -12.45 -5.10
C PHE A 52 2.85 -12.32 -3.81
N SER A 53 2.85 -11.16 -3.14
CA SER A 53 2.08 -10.95 -1.91
C SER A 53 0.57 -11.08 -2.15
N ALA A 54 0.07 -10.65 -3.30
CA ALA A 54 -1.34 -10.81 -3.66
C ALA A 54 -1.73 -12.30 -3.77
N TRP A 55 -0.88 -13.11 -4.39
CA TRP A 55 -1.09 -14.56 -4.47
C TRP A 55 -1.01 -15.22 -3.09
N LEU A 56 -0.04 -14.81 -2.28
CA LEU A 56 0.11 -15.34 -0.93
C LEU A 56 -1.10 -14.99 -0.05
N GLN A 57 -1.65 -13.78 -0.17
CA GLN A 57 -2.89 -13.38 0.53
C GLN A 57 -4.08 -14.27 0.13
N LEU A 58 -4.27 -14.52 -1.16
CA LEU A 58 -5.34 -15.41 -1.65
C LEU A 58 -5.19 -16.84 -1.11
N PHE A 59 -3.97 -17.36 -1.14
CA PHE A 59 -3.67 -18.72 -0.67
C PHE A 59 -3.92 -18.86 0.84
N THR A 60 -3.38 -17.94 1.63
CA THR A 60 -3.50 -17.97 3.10
C THR A 60 -4.91 -17.65 3.58
N GLY A 61 -5.66 -16.79 2.85
CA GLY A 61 -7.09 -16.57 3.07
C GLY A 61 -7.89 -17.86 2.90
N ARG A 62 -7.68 -18.59 1.79
CA ARG A 62 -8.34 -19.89 1.55
C ARG A 62 -8.04 -20.91 2.65
N ILE A 63 -6.80 -20.97 3.12
CA ILE A 63 -6.42 -21.86 4.24
C ILE A 63 -7.20 -21.49 5.50
N ALA A 64 -7.27 -20.20 5.85
CA ALA A 64 -7.99 -19.73 7.03
C ALA A 64 -9.50 -20.03 6.95
N ASP A 65 -10.08 -19.98 5.75
CA ASP A 65 -11.51 -20.23 5.52
C ASP A 65 -11.88 -21.72 5.47
N SER A 66 -10.99 -22.56 4.94
CA SER A 66 -11.27 -23.99 4.71
C SER A 66 -10.85 -24.90 5.86
N ALA A 67 -9.79 -24.55 6.58
CA ALA A 67 -9.25 -25.39 7.63
C ALA A 67 -10.00 -25.23 8.95
N LYS A 68 -10.48 -26.35 9.53
CA LYS A 68 -11.19 -26.35 10.82
C LYS A 68 -10.32 -25.90 12.02
N ARG A 69 -9.00 -26.08 11.92
CA ARG A 69 -8.04 -25.82 13.01
C ARG A 69 -7.16 -24.59 12.81
N ILE A 70 -6.98 -24.13 11.56
CA ILE A 70 -6.15 -22.96 11.25
C ILE A 70 -7.07 -21.73 11.20
N THR A 71 -6.81 -20.78 12.09
CA THR A 71 -7.57 -19.54 12.14
C THR A 71 -6.74 -18.39 11.53
N MET A 72 -7.37 -17.28 11.19
CA MET A 72 -6.69 -16.06 10.74
C MET A 72 -5.55 -15.63 11.72
N LYS A 73 -5.75 -15.86 13.01
CA LYS A 73 -4.71 -15.61 14.03
C LYS A 73 -3.45 -16.46 13.81
N HIS A 74 -3.60 -17.73 13.46
CA HIS A 74 -2.45 -18.61 13.16
C HIS A 74 -1.74 -18.17 11.88
N VAL A 75 -2.48 -17.74 10.86
CA VAL A 75 -1.92 -17.20 9.62
C VAL A 75 -1.07 -15.95 9.91
N LEU A 76 -1.61 -15.01 10.67
CA LEU A 76 -0.88 -13.79 11.05
C LEU A 76 0.38 -14.09 11.87
N LEU A 77 0.30 -15.03 12.84
CA LEU A 77 1.45 -15.44 13.64
C LEU A 77 2.52 -16.11 12.78
N ALA A 78 2.13 -16.97 11.82
CA ALA A 78 3.07 -17.60 10.90
C ALA A 78 3.81 -16.56 10.04
N HIS A 79 3.08 -15.59 9.46
CA HIS A 79 3.70 -14.54 8.68
C HIS A 79 4.64 -13.67 9.52
N ALA A 80 4.21 -13.23 10.72
CA ALA A 80 5.04 -12.43 11.60
C ALA A 80 6.29 -13.18 12.07
N GLY A 81 6.14 -14.46 12.43
CA GLY A 81 7.25 -15.30 12.86
C GLY A 81 8.26 -15.57 11.75
N LEU A 82 7.80 -15.90 10.53
CA LEU A 82 8.66 -16.11 9.38
C LEU A 82 9.35 -14.81 8.93
N ALA A 83 8.65 -13.67 8.98
CA ALA A 83 9.25 -12.36 8.68
C ALA A 83 10.32 -11.99 9.71
N ALA A 84 10.05 -12.17 11.00
CA ALA A 84 11.06 -11.98 12.05
C ALA A 84 12.26 -12.92 11.84
N LEU A 85 12.01 -14.20 11.57
CA LEU A 85 13.08 -15.20 11.33
C LEU A 85 13.96 -14.82 10.13
N ALA A 86 13.39 -14.28 9.06
CA ALA A 86 14.14 -13.82 7.90
C ALA A 86 15.15 -12.70 8.25
N MET A 87 14.89 -11.90 9.28
CA MET A 87 15.80 -10.83 9.72
C MET A 87 16.87 -11.31 10.71
N VAL A 88 16.72 -12.49 11.34
CA VAL A 88 17.69 -12.98 12.34
C VAL A 88 19.14 -13.02 11.83
N PRO A 89 19.44 -13.55 10.63
CA PRO A 89 20.82 -13.57 10.13
C PRO A 89 21.41 -12.17 10.03
N LEU A 90 20.65 -11.20 9.56
CA LEU A 90 21.13 -9.83 9.35
C LEU A 90 21.15 -9.00 10.65
N ALA A 91 20.30 -9.36 11.62
CA ALA A 91 20.21 -8.67 12.91
C ALA A 91 21.32 -9.04 13.90
N PHE A 92 21.79 -10.28 13.85
CA PHE A 92 22.69 -10.85 14.87
C PHE A 92 24.02 -11.35 14.33
N PHE A 93 24.18 -11.43 13.00
CA PHE A 93 25.40 -11.94 12.36
C PHE A 93 25.84 -11.01 11.23
N SER A 94 27.14 -10.96 10.98
CA SER A 94 27.69 -10.21 9.84
C SER A 94 27.53 -11.01 8.55
N VAL A 95 26.36 -10.88 7.94
CA VAL A 95 25.98 -11.58 6.69
C VAL A 95 26.20 -10.69 5.49
N HIS A 96 26.75 -11.23 4.42
CA HIS A 96 27.05 -10.53 3.17
C HIS A 96 26.51 -11.31 1.95
N GLY A 97 26.54 -10.67 0.80
CA GLY A 97 26.18 -11.29 -0.47
C GLY A 97 24.67 -11.53 -0.63
N PHE A 98 24.32 -12.60 -1.33
CA PHE A 98 22.94 -12.89 -1.76
C PHE A 98 21.93 -13.06 -0.61
N LEU A 99 22.37 -13.45 0.58
CA LEU A 99 21.48 -13.63 1.73
C LEU A 99 20.81 -12.31 2.16
N VAL A 100 21.46 -11.17 1.96
CA VAL A 100 20.88 -9.85 2.29
C VAL A 100 19.63 -9.56 1.47
N PRO A 101 19.69 -9.48 0.12
CA PRO A 101 18.49 -9.23 -0.68
C PRO A 101 17.43 -10.33 -0.54
N LEU A 102 17.83 -11.58 -0.32
CA LEU A 102 16.88 -12.68 -0.09
C LEU A 102 16.09 -12.49 1.21
N ALA A 103 16.75 -12.14 2.31
CA ALA A 103 16.09 -11.87 3.59
C ALA A 103 15.09 -10.70 3.48
N PHE A 104 15.49 -9.61 2.84
CA PHE A 104 14.59 -8.48 2.58
C PHE A 104 13.44 -8.83 1.64
N PHE A 105 13.66 -9.68 0.64
CA PHE A 105 12.57 -10.17 -0.22
C PHE A 105 11.55 -10.97 0.57
N VAL A 106 12.01 -11.96 1.36
CA VAL A 106 11.12 -12.78 2.20
C VAL A 106 10.37 -11.93 3.21
N PHE A 107 11.06 -11.01 3.88
CA PHE A 107 10.43 -10.07 4.82
C PHE A 107 9.36 -9.23 4.13
N SER A 108 9.70 -8.60 3.00
CA SER A 108 8.78 -7.72 2.26
C SER A 108 7.57 -8.46 1.72
N LEU A 109 7.76 -9.68 1.20
CA LEU A 109 6.69 -10.55 0.73
C LEU A 109 5.69 -10.86 1.85
N LEU A 110 6.20 -11.30 3.00
CA LEU A 110 5.37 -11.65 4.14
C LEU A 110 4.69 -10.44 4.77
N ALA A 111 5.40 -9.32 4.94
CA ALA A 111 4.85 -8.09 5.48
C ALA A 111 3.73 -7.52 4.60
N GLN A 112 3.89 -7.53 3.28
CA GLN A 112 2.84 -7.09 2.36
C GLN A 112 1.64 -8.04 2.36
N ALA A 113 1.87 -9.35 2.48
CA ALA A 113 0.81 -10.35 2.55
C ALA A 113 -0.04 -10.26 3.84
N ILE A 114 0.49 -9.69 4.92
CA ILE A 114 -0.25 -9.46 6.18
C ILE A 114 -1.33 -8.38 6.04
N GLN A 115 -1.20 -7.43 5.13
CA GLN A 115 -2.08 -6.23 5.06
C GLN A 115 -3.57 -6.58 4.91
N GLY A 116 -3.91 -7.50 4.04
CA GLY A 116 -5.30 -7.96 3.87
C GLY A 116 -5.83 -8.66 5.13
N PRO A 117 -5.17 -9.71 5.62
CA PRO A 117 -5.53 -10.42 6.83
C PRO A 117 -5.70 -9.56 8.09
N ILE A 118 -4.83 -8.58 8.33
CA ILE A 118 -4.94 -7.70 9.49
C ILE A 118 -6.18 -6.80 9.44
N ASN A 119 -6.53 -6.31 8.24
CA ASN A 119 -7.76 -5.55 8.03
C ASN A 119 -9.00 -6.44 8.24
N ALA A 120 -8.97 -7.66 7.73
CA ALA A 120 -10.04 -8.64 7.90
C ALA A 120 -10.33 -8.96 9.37
N VAL A 121 -9.30 -9.06 10.21
CA VAL A 121 -9.46 -9.26 11.67
C VAL A 121 -10.24 -8.12 12.31
N SER A 122 -9.90 -6.86 12.02
CA SER A 122 -10.59 -5.70 12.58
C SER A 122 -12.05 -5.62 12.13
N VAL A 123 -12.31 -5.89 10.83
CA VAL A 123 -13.66 -5.94 10.26
C VAL A 123 -14.48 -7.08 10.88
N ALA A 124 -13.88 -8.25 11.11
CA ALA A 124 -14.58 -9.37 11.73
C ALA A 124 -15.08 -9.06 13.15
N PHE A 125 -14.30 -8.35 13.95
CA PHE A 125 -14.72 -7.90 15.27
C PHE A 125 -15.83 -6.85 15.20
N GLU A 126 -15.75 -5.88 14.26
CA GLU A 126 -16.80 -4.89 14.04
C GLU A 126 -18.12 -5.55 13.65
N GLN A 127 -18.11 -6.46 12.68
CA GLN A 127 -19.29 -7.22 12.22
C GLN A 127 -19.87 -8.13 13.31
N ALA A 128 -19.05 -8.60 14.24
CA ALA A 128 -19.50 -9.37 15.38
C ALA A 128 -20.20 -8.51 16.48
N GLY A 129 -20.34 -7.19 16.25
CA GLY A 129 -21.01 -6.25 17.13
C GLY A 129 -20.15 -5.74 18.30
N TYR A 130 -18.84 -5.91 18.20
CA TYR A 130 -17.94 -5.24 19.15
C TYR A 130 -17.84 -3.74 18.80
N PRO A 131 -17.66 -2.84 19.78
CA PRO A 131 -17.58 -1.39 19.56
C PRO A 131 -16.20 -1.02 18.99
N ILE A 132 -15.93 -1.49 17.79
CA ILE A 132 -14.73 -1.27 17.02
C ILE A 132 -15.18 -0.63 15.71
N GLN A 133 -14.58 0.50 15.36
CA GLN A 133 -14.74 1.13 14.05
C GLN A 133 -13.47 0.89 13.25
N PHE A 134 -13.54 0.07 12.20
CA PHE A 134 -12.39 -0.27 11.37
C PHE A 134 -11.66 0.97 10.84
N SER A 135 -12.41 1.99 10.40
CA SER A 135 -11.85 3.24 9.89
C SER A 135 -10.95 3.96 10.91
N VAL A 136 -11.39 4.01 12.18
CA VAL A 136 -10.59 4.62 13.26
C VAL A 136 -9.33 3.81 13.54
N ILE A 137 -9.45 2.49 13.64
CA ILE A 137 -8.32 1.58 13.89
C ILE A 137 -7.32 1.65 12.74
N ARG A 138 -7.79 1.67 11.49
CA ARG A 138 -6.94 1.82 10.30
C ARG A 138 -6.24 3.19 10.29
N GLY A 139 -6.94 4.25 10.72
CA GLY A 139 -6.36 5.59 10.90
C GLY A 139 -5.22 5.61 11.94
N ILE A 140 -5.37 4.90 13.06
CA ILE A 140 -4.30 4.73 14.06
C ILE A 140 -3.07 4.03 13.44
N GLY A 141 -3.28 3.03 12.58
CA GLY A 141 -2.20 2.40 11.82
C GLY A 141 -1.46 3.40 10.92
N SER A 142 -2.20 4.22 10.17
CA SER A 142 -1.58 5.26 9.32
C SER A 142 -0.82 6.29 10.15
N ALA A 143 -1.37 6.74 11.29
CA ALA A 143 -0.66 7.62 12.21
C ALA A 143 0.63 6.97 12.73
N GLY A 144 0.59 5.67 13.06
CA GLY A 144 1.76 4.88 13.43
C GLY A 144 2.83 4.85 12.32
N TYR A 145 2.42 4.69 11.07
CA TYR A 145 3.33 4.75 9.92
C TYR A 145 4.02 6.11 9.82
N GLY A 146 3.26 7.22 9.82
CA GLY A 146 3.83 8.57 9.75
C GLY A 146 4.75 8.88 10.92
N LEU A 147 4.34 8.57 12.16
CA LEU A 147 5.18 8.77 13.34
C LEU A 147 6.47 7.94 13.27
N THR A 148 6.39 6.70 12.81
CA THR A 148 7.57 5.84 12.63
C THR A 148 8.50 6.40 11.57
N ALA A 149 7.98 6.92 10.44
CA ALA A 149 8.80 7.53 9.40
C ALA A 149 9.65 8.68 9.97
N LEU A 150 9.00 9.57 10.74
CA LEU A 150 9.68 10.69 11.37
C LEU A 150 10.74 10.23 12.39
N LEU A 151 10.33 9.38 13.34
CA LEU A 151 11.22 8.94 14.42
C LEU A 151 12.38 8.09 13.90
N SER A 152 12.12 7.18 12.94
CA SER A 152 13.18 6.37 12.32
C SER A 152 14.12 7.22 11.46
N GLY A 153 13.61 8.26 10.78
CA GLY A 153 14.45 9.21 10.06
C GLY A 153 15.42 9.92 10.98
N ILE A 154 14.93 10.49 12.08
CA ILE A 154 15.77 11.13 13.11
C ILE A 154 16.77 10.12 13.69
N TYR A 155 16.31 8.90 13.96
CA TYR A 155 17.17 7.85 14.51
C TYR A 155 18.32 7.51 13.56
N PHE A 156 18.07 7.32 12.26
CA PHE A 156 19.08 6.92 11.28
C PHE A 156 20.04 8.06 10.87
N ASP A 157 19.70 9.31 11.12
CA ASP A 157 20.66 10.42 10.98
C ASP A 157 21.69 10.47 12.14
N HIS A 158 21.31 9.95 13.33
CA HIS A 158 22.20 9.92 14.50
C HIS A 158 22.89 8.57 14.70
N TYR A 159 22.28 7.49 14.21
CA TYR A 159 22.77 6.12 14.37
C TYR A 159 22.88 5.43 13.01
N SER A 160 23.59 4.31 12.98
CA SER A 160 23.82 3.57 11.74
C SER A 160 22.57 2.90 11.18
N LEU A 161 22.39 2.99 9.86
CA LEU A 161 21.42 2.20 9.10
C LEU A 161 21.61 0.68 9.28
N ALA A 162 22.80 0.22 9.69
CA ALA A 162 23.08 -1.19 9.97
C ALA A 162 22.14 -1.79 11.03
N GLN A 163 21.47 -0.96 11.83
CA GLN A 163 20.50 -1.40 12.84
C GLN A 163 19.11 -1.71 12.26
N LEU A 164 18.84 -1.37 10.98
CA LEU A 164 17.52 -1.58 10.35
C LEU A 164 17.04 -3.02 10.47
N PRO A 165 17.83 -4.08 10.16
CA PRO A 165 17.36 -5.46 10.29
C PRO A 165 16.98 -5.85 11.72
N PHE A 166 17.72 -5.36 12.72
CA PHE A 166 17.39 -5.59 14.13
C PHE A 166 16.08 -4.91 14.53
N LEU A 167 15.86 -3.66 14.10
CA LEU A 167 14.61 -2.95 14.35
C LEU A 167 13.40 -3.61 13.65
N LEU A 168 13.60 -4.13 12.43
CA LEU A 168 12.58 -4.92 11.71
C LEU A 168 12.27 -6.23 12.44
N PHE A 169 13.28 -6.93 12.93
CA PHE A 169 13.11 -8.13 13.75
C PHE A 169 12.29 -7.83 15.01
N VAL A 170 12.71 -6.85 15.81
CA VAL A 170 12.04 -6.46 17.06
C VAL A 170 10.60 -6.05 16.80
N SER A 171 10.36 -5.23 15.79
CA SER A 171 9.00 -4.76 15.45
C SER A 171 8.05 -5.91 15.05
N MET A 172 8.55 -6.92 14.30
CA MET A 172 7.75 -8.11 13.96
C MET A 172 7.52 -9.03 15.15
N VAL A 173 8.48 -9.14 16.06
CA VAL A 173 8.26 -9.86 17.34
C VAL A 173 7.21 -9.16 18.18
N LEU A 174 7.27 -7.84 18.32
CA LEU A 174 6.25 -7.06 19.02
C LEU A 174 4.86 -7.22 18.37
N PHE A 175 4.80 -7.16 17.04
CA PHE A 175 3.55 -7.43 16.32
C PHE A 175 3.02 -8.84 16.59
N GLY A 176 3.88 -9.86 16.57
CA GLY A 176 3.53 -11.25 16.93
C GLY A 176 2.99 -11.39 18.35
N LEU A 177 3.60 -10.70 19.33
CA LEU A 177 3.11 -10.65 20.73
C LEU A 177 1.70 -10.02 20.80
N VAL A 178 1.45 -8.96 20.07
CA VAL A 178 0.11 -8.33 20.02
C VAL A 178 -0.91 -9.29 19.42
N ILE A 179 -0.57 -10.02 18.36
CA ILE A 179 -1.45 -11.05 17.77
C ILE A 179 -1.74 -12.15 18.82
N PHE A 180 -0.71 -12.58 19.55
CA PHE A 180 -0.88 -13.60 20.58
C PHE A 180 -1.87 -13.16 21.70
N LEU A 181 -1.87 -11.88 22.06
CA LEU A 181 -2.75 -11.30 23.06
C LEU A 181 -4.19 -11.06 22.55
N LEU A 182 -4.43 -11.15 21.22
CA LEU A 182 -5.78 -11.04 20.68
C LEU A 182 -6.64 -12.25 21.10
N PRO A 183 -7.94 -12.03 21.37
CA PRO A 183 -8.88 -13.13 21.53
C PRO A 183 -9.07 -13.87 20.20
N PRO A 184 -9.67 -15.08 20.21
CA PRO A 184 -10.06 -15.76 18.99
C PRO A 184 -10.90 -14.84 18.10
N VAL A 185 -10.52 -14.76 16.81
CA VAL A 185 -11.25 -13.95 15.83
C VAL A 185 -12.61 -14.62 15.54
N PRO A 186 -13.73 -13.87 15.54
CA PRO A 186 -15.05 -14.43 15.30
C PRO A 186 -15.15 -14.99 13.86
N VAL A 187 -15.27 -16.30 13.71
CA VAL A 187 -15.26 -16.98 12.40
C VAL A 187 -16.68 -17.06 11.77
N GLY A 188 -17.74 -16.89 12.58
CA GLY A 188 -19.10 -17.24 12.18
C GLY A 188 -19.76 -16.29 11.16
N ARG A 189 -19.27 -15.07 10.98
CA ARG A 189 -19.88 -14.07 10.08
C ARG A 189 -19.06 -13.78 8.82
N LEU A 190 -17.79 -14.07 8.81
CA LEU A 190 -16.96 -14.02 7.58
C LEU A 190 -17.45 -15.05 6.52
N ARG A 191 -18.13 -16.13 6.96
CA ARG A 191 -18.73 -17.15 6.08
C ARG A 191 -20.11 -16.78 5.52
N SER A 192 -20.85 -15.88 6.19
CA SER A 192 -22.24 -15.55 5.80
C SER A 192 -22.32 -14.55 4.65
N ASP A 193 -21.33 -13.67 4.54
CA ASP A 193 -21.25 -12.70 3.45
C ASP A 193 -20.11 -13.09 2.51
N LYS A 194 -20.42 -13.97 1.54
CA LYS A 194 -19.52 -14.31 0.43
C LYS A 194 -19.04 -13.07 -0.36
N ASN A 195 -19.54 -11.89 0.00
CA ASN A 195 -19.34 -10.64 -0.70
C ASN A 195 -18.33 -9.68 -0.04
N THR A 196 -17.85 -9.93 1.21
CA THR A 196 -17.11 -8.87 1.92
C THR A 196 -15.65 -9.14 2.22
N VAL A 197 -15.16 -10.38 2.35
CA VAL A 197 -13.72 -10.68 2.56
C VAL A 197 -13.43 -12.15 2.17
N GLY A 198 -14.08 -12.64 1.14
CA GLY A 198 -13.81 -13.96 0.58
C GLY A 198 -12.93 -13.86 -0.64
N VAL A 199 -12.38 -14.97 -1.03
CA VAL A 199 -11.61 -15.19 -2.25
C VAL A 199 -12.07 -14.23 -3.34
N VAL A 200 -11.22 -13.25 -3.60
CA VAL A 200 -11.43 -12.22 -4.62
C VAL A 200 -11.31 -12.92 -5.96
N ASP A 201 -12.43 -13.34 -6.56
CA ASP A 201 -12.38 -13.71 -7.96
C ASP A 201 -12.00 -12.48 -8.77
N PRO A 202 -10.85 -12.53 -9.47
CA PRO A 202 -10.46 -11.41 -10.31
C PRO A 202 -11.53 -11.15 -11.36
N PRO A 203 -11.73 -9.90 -11.81
CA PRO A 203 -12.64 -9.61 -12.91
C PRO A 203 -12.28 -10.47 -14.11
N THR A 204 -13.26 -11.22 -14.59
CA THR A 204 -13.10 -12.12 -15.73
C THR A 204 -13.21 -11.35 -17.05
N GLN A 205 -12.80 -11.96 -18.16
CA GLN A 205 -13.00 -11.40 -19.50
C GLN A 205 -14.47 -10.99 -19.76
N HIS A 206 -15.41 -11.75 -19.21
CA HIS A 206 -16.84 -11.42 -19.28
C HIS A 206 -17.18 -10.11 -18.57
N PHE A 207 -16.55 -9.82 -17.41
CA PHE A 207 -16.72 -8.56 -16.69
C PHE A 207 -16.30 -7.37 -17.53
N TYR A 208 -15.11 -7.42 -18.15
CA TYR A 208 -14.58 -6.34 -18.99
C TYR A 208 -15.37 -6.16 -20.30
N ARG A 209 -15.95 -7.23 -20.84
CA ARG A 209 -16.86 -7.12 -22.00
C ARG A 209 -18.17 -6.42 -21.62
N LYS A 210 -18.68 -6.69 -20.43
CA LYS A 210 -19.90 -6.07 -19.93
C LYS A 210 -19.72 -4.63 -19.49
N TYR A 211 -18.54 -4.31 -18.93
CA TYR A 211 -18.19 -2.97 -18.43
C TYR A 211 -16.89 -2.49 -19.07
N PRO A 212 -16.89 -2.15 -20.38
CA PRO A 212 -15.66 -1.87 -21.14
C PRO A 212 -14.90 -0.65 -20.66
N PHE A 213 -15.55 0.30 -19.99
CA PHE A 213 -14.95 1.50 -19.42
C PHE A 213 -13.94 1.19 -18.30
N PHE A 214 -13.98 0.00 -17.69
CA PHE A 214 -12.96 -0.40 -16.71
C PHE A 214 -11.60 -0.67 -17.36
N ILE A 215 -11.52 -1.01 -18.63
CA ILE A 215 -10.24 -1.27 -19.31
C ILE A 215 -9.35 -0.02 -19.28
N PRO A 216 -9.76 1.15 -19.81
CA PRO A 216 -8.94 2.34 -19.73
C PRO A 216 -8.74 2.84 -18.27
N LEU A 217 -9.69 2.61 -17.35
CA LEU A 217 -9.48 2.92 -15.95
C LEU A 217 -8.36 2.08 -15.34
N VAL A 218 -8.36 0.76 -15.57
CA VAL A 218 -7.31 -0.14 -15.08
C VAL A 218 -5.96 0.26 -15.66
N ILE A 219 -5.85 0.42 -16.97
CA ILE A 219 -4.59 0.79 -17.63
C ILE A 219 -4.10 2.15 -17.12
N GLY A 220 -4.95 3.17 -17.18
CA GLY A 220 -4.59 4.53 -16.79
C GLY A 220 -4.14 4.64 -15.33
N PHE A 221 -4.94 4.10 -14.40
CA PHE A 221 -4.57 4.14 -12.98
C PHE A 221 -3.42 3.18 -12.63
N THR A 222 -3.17 2.10 -13.37
CA THR A 222 -1.97 1.28 -13.20
C THR A 222 -0.70 2.08 -13.53
N LEU A 223 -0.70 2.85 -14.62
CA LEU A 223 0.41 3.73 -14.98
C LEU A 223 0.61 4.83 -13.92
N LEU A 224 -0.46 5.47 -13.48
CA LEU A 224 -0.42 6.49 -12.42
C LEU A 224 0.12 5.90 -11.11
N PHE A 225 -0.36 4.74 -10.71
CA PHE A 225 0.07 4.08 -9.49
C PHE A 225 1.50 3.54 -9.61
N SER A 226 1.96 3.13 -10.82
CA SER A 226 3.37 2.81 -11.06
C SER A 226 4.27 4.00 -10.79
N GLY A 227 3.94 5.18 -11.30
CA GLY A 227 4.66 6.42 -11.00
C GLY A 227 4.65 6.76 -9.51
N HIS A 228 3.50 6.60 -8.86
CA HIS A 228 3.37 6.78 -7.41
C HIS A 228 4.28 5.83 -6.62
N MET A 229 4.38 4.57 -7.03
CA MET A 229 5.23 3.57 -6.40
C MET A 229 6.72 3.81 -6.65
N VAL A 230 7.11 4.34 -7.81
CA VAL A 230 8.48 4.84 -8.02
C VAL A 230 8.83 5.88 -6.97
N ILE A 231 7.95 6.89 -6.79
CA ILE A 231 8.17 7.95 -5.81
C ILE A 231 8.25 7.38 -4.39
N ASN A 232 7.31 6.53 -3.99
CA ASN A 232 7.26 6.02 -2.62
C ASN A 232 8.41 5.06 -2.29
N THR A 233 8.76 4.16 -3.21
CA THR A 233 9.83 3.16 -3.00
C THR A 233 11.20 3.83 -2.89
N TYR A 234 11.42 4.90 -3.66
CA TYR A 234 12.72 5.56 -3.74
C TYR A 234 12.73 6.96 -3.11
N LEU A 235 11.69 7.32 -2.32
CA LEU A 235 11.54 8.67 -1.77
C LEU A 235 12.76 9.10 -0.95
N ALA A 236 13.34 8.21 -0.15
CA ALA A 236 14.53 8.51 0.63
C ALA A 236 15.72 8.86 -0.27
N LEU A 237 15.91 8.11 -1.37
CA LEU A 237 16.93 8.40 -2.36
C LEU A 237 16.65 9.72 -3.13
N LEU A 238 15.38 10.00 -3.44
CA LEU A 238 14.99 11.28 -4.06
C LEU A 238 15.29 12.47 -3.15
N VAL A 239 15.12 12.30 -1.84
CA VAL A 239 15.44 13.31 -0.82
C VAL A 239 16.96 13.49 -0.74
N GLU A 240 17.75 12.42 -0.72
CA GLU A 240 19.22 12.51 -0.75
C GLU A 240 19.75 13.23 -1.99
N ASN A 241 19.13 12.99 -3.16
CA ASN A 241 19.54 13.64 -4.42
C ASN A 241 19.40 15.18 -4.39
N VAL A 242 18.54 15.71 -3.52
CA VAL A 242 18.36 17.17 -3.33
C VAL A 242 19.00 17.68 -2.03
N GLY A 243 19.95 16.90 -1.46
CA GLY A 243 20.74 17.29 -0.30
C GLY A 243 20.07 17.06 1.05
N GLY A 244 19.01 16.24 1.11
CA GLY A 244 18.38 15.83 2.37
C GLY A 244 18.98 14.54 2.93
N GLY A 245 18.64 14.20 4.19
CA GLY A 245 19.01 12.96 4.85
C GLY A 245 17.79 12.12 5.25
N ALA A 246 18.00 11.15 6.13
CA ALA A 246 16.95 10.24 6.59
C ALA A 246 15.84 10.97 7.36
N THR A 247 16.17 12.00 8.15
CA THR A 247 15.17 12.85 8.82
C THR A 247 14.25 13.53 7.81
N GLN A 248 14.79 14.13 6.74
CA GLN A 248 14.00 14.79 5.71
C GLN A 248 13.13 13.80 4.93
N ALA A 249 13.63 12.59 4.68
CA ALA A 249 12.83 11.51 4.10
C ALA A 249 11.65 11.13 5.03
N GLY A 250 11.92 10.99 6.33
CA GLY A 250 10.90 10.73 7.34
C GLY A 250 9.82 11.82 7.41
N ILE A 251 10.23 13.10 7.36
CA ILE A 251 9.31 14.25 7.32
C ILE A 251 8.44 14.19 6.05
N ALA A 252 9.04 13.95 4.88
CA ALA A 252 8.32 13.86 3.61
C ALA A 252 7.23 12.78 3.64
N VAL A 253 7.57 11.59 4.15
CA VAL A 253 6.60 10.49 4.33
C VAL A 253 5.52 10.88 5.31
N SER A 254 5.88 11.50 6.45
CA SER A 254 4.90 11.91 7.47
C SER A 254 3.93 12.95 6.94
N CYS A 255 4.39 13.91 6.14
CA CYS A 255 3.53 14.86 5.44
C CYS A 255 2.55 14.16 4.50
N ALA A 256 3.02 13.18 3.71
CA ALA A 256 2.15 12.44 2.80
C ALA A 256 1.04 11.68 3.57
N ILE A 257 1.41 10.98 4.65
CA ILE A 257 0.45 10.23 5.46
C ILE A 257 -0.56 11.15 6.16
N LEU A 258 -0.10 12.29 6.67
CA LEU A 258 -1.01 13.27 7.28
C LEU A 258 -2.06 13.74 6.26
N MET A 259 -1.63 14.08 5.05
CA MET A 259 -2.54 14.49 3.98
C MET A 259 -3.48 13.37 3.53
N GLU A 260 -3.00 12.13 3.49
CA GLU A 260 -3.84 10.95 3.20
C GLU A 260 -4.94 10.76 4.25
N VAL A 261 -4.59 10.83 5.54
CA VAL A 261 -5.56 10.69 6.65
C VAL A 261 -6.59 11.80 6.60
N ILE A 262 -6.19 13.06 6.45
CA ILE A 262 -7.11 14.20 6.33
C ILE A 262 -8.05 14.01 5.13
N SER A 263 -7.50 13.57 3.99
CA SER A 263 -8.27 13.33 2.78
C SER A 263 -9.36 12.27 2.98
N LEU A 264 -9.04 11.14 3.62
CA LEU A 264 -10.00 10.07 3.88
C LEU A 264 -11.14 10.54 4.79
N PHE A 265 -10.87 11.39 5.78
CA PHE A 265 -11.91 12.00 6.60
C PHE A 265 -12.79 12.99 5.81
N CYS A 266 -12.18 13.76 4.90
CA CYS A 266 -12.89 14.74 4.08
C CYS A 266 -13.67 14.09 2.92
N TYR A 267 -13.28 12.90 2.47
CA TYR A 267 -13.83 12.27 1.26
C TYR A 267 -15.35 12.12 1.30
N GLY A 268 -15.89 11.64 2.42
CA GLY A 268 -17.33 11.49 2.60
C GLY A 268 -18.11 12.80 2.48
N HIS A 269 -17.53 13.92 2.97
CA HIS A 269 -18.12 15.25 2.83
C HIS A 269 -17.98 15.78 1.40
N LEU A 270 -16.81 15.64 0.79
CA LEU A 270 -16.57 16.08 -0.60
C LEU A 270 -17.53 15.42 -1.59
N ARG A 271 -17.77 14.13 -1.45
CA ARG A 271 -18.65 13.34 -2.31
C ARG A 271 -20.13 13.76 -2.22
N GLN A 272 -20.54 14.49 -1.20
CA GLN A 272 -21.89 15.08 -1.14
C GLN A 272 -22.06 16.28 -2.10
N HIS A 273 -20.94 16.91 -2.51
CA HIS A 273 -20.93 18.12 -3.32
C HIS A 273 -20.41 17.88 -4.74
N VAL A 274 -19.56 16.85 -4.92
CA VAL A 274 -18.95 16.53 -6.22
C VAL A 274 -19.04 15.03 -6.52
N SER A 275 -19.11 14.68 -7.79
CA SER A 275 -19.24 13.27 -8.21
C SER A 275 -17.96 12.47 -8.00
N ASP A 276 -18.09 11.15 -7.78
CA ASP A 276 -16.95 10.23 -7.71
C ASP A 276 -16.09 10.29 -8.98
N ARG A 277 -16.69 10.52 -10.16
CA ARG A 277 -15.98 10.74 -11.44
C ARG A 277 -15.06 11.95 -11.39
N PHE A 278 -15.54 13.06 -10.84
CA PHE A 278 -14.74 14.28 -10.69
C PHE A 278 -13.58 14.05 -9.74
N LEU A 279 -13.80 13.38 -8.60
CA LEU A 279 -12.74 13.05 -7.63
C LEU A 279 -11.69 12.14 -8.23
N MET A 280 -12.09 11.11 -8.99
CA MET A 280 -11.17 10.24 -9.72
C MET A 280 -10.36 11.00 -10.78
N GLY A 281 -11.03 11.87 -11.55
CA GLY A 281 -10.36 12.72 -12.54
C GLY A 281 -9.34 13.66 -11.90
N THR A 282 -9.70 14.26 -10.76
CA THR A 282 -8.80 15.08 -9.94
C THR A 282 -7.60 14.24 -9.47
N ALA A 283 -7.81 13.02 -8.99
CA ALA A 283 -6.72 12.13 -8.61
C ALA A 283 -5.73 11.92 -9.77
N ALA A 284 -6.23 11.60 -10.96
CA ALA A 284 -5.38 11.36 -12.13
C ALA A 284 -4.51 12.59 -12.46
N VAL A 285 -5.10 13.79 -12.47
CA VAL A 285 -4.38 15.03 -12.75
C VAL A 285 -3.36 15.33 -11.64
N VAL A 286 -3.75 15.18 -10.38
CA VAL A 286 -2.88 15.51 -9.24
C VAL A 286 -1.71 14.53 -9.09
N PHE A 287 -1.85 13.25 -9.47
CA PHE A 287 -0.71 12.33 -9.58
C PHE A 287 0.35 12.88 -10.54
N THR A 288 -0.08 13.42 -11.68
CA THR A 288 0.84 14.05 -12.66
C THR A 288 1.47 15.31 -12.11
N ILE A 289 0.69 16.21 -11.48
CA ILE A 289 1.22 17.43 -10.85
C ILE A 289 2.27 17.10 -9.80
N LYS A 290 2.01 16.10 -8.95
CA LYS A 290 2.97 15.61 -7.94
C LYS A 290 4.28 15.16 -8.59
N ALA A 291 4.22 14.38 -9.67
CA ALA A 291 5.40 13.92 -10.40
C ALA A 291 6.18 15.09 -11.05
N VAL A 292 5.47 16.07 -11.63
CA VAL A 292 6.09 17.27 -12.23
C VAL A 292 6.81 18.11 -11.18
N ILE A 293 6.20 18.35 -10.01
CA ILE A 293 6.84 19.09 -8.91
C ILE A 293 8.14 18.37 -8.49
N LEU A 294 8.12 17.04 -8.38
CA LEU A 294 9.32 16.27 -8.02
C LEU A 294 10.38 16.30 -9.11
N PHE A 295 10.02 16.30 -10.39
CA PHE A 295 10.96 16.41 -11.50
C PHE A 295 11.75 17.72 -11.46
N PHE A 296 11.10 18.83 -11.08
CA PHE A 296 11.76 20.13 -10.93
C PHE A 296 12.31 20.39 -9.52
N ALA A 297 12.23 19.40 -8.62
CA ALA A 297 12.71 19.58 -7.26
C ALA A 297 14.25 19.77 -7.21
N SER A 298 14.67 20.95 -6.78
CA SER A 298 16.07 21.31 -6.53
C SER A 298 16.41 21.39 -5.03
N HIS A 299 15.38 21.37 -4.17
CA HIS A 299 15.49 21.46 -2.72
C HIS A 299 14.46 20.58 -2.02
N VAL A 300 14.80 20.14 -0.82
CA VAL A 300 13.94 19.26 0.01
C VAL A 300 12.52 19.85 0.20
N TYR A 301 12.37 21.17 0.29
CA TYR A 301 11.05 21.81 0.44
C TYR A 301 10.12 21.53 -0.74
N MET A 302 10.64 21.38 -1.96
CA MET A 302 9.82 21.00 -3.11
C MET A 302 9.36 19.53 -3.01
N VAL A 303 10.18 18.66 -2.40
CA VAL A 303 9.74 17.30 -2.08
C VAL A 303 8.59 17.35 -1.08
N TYR A 304 8.70 18.13 0.00
CA TYR A 304 7.60 18.29 0.97
C TYR A 304 6.33 18.83 0.30
N LEU A 305 6.48 19.86 -0.53
CA LEU A 305 5.35 20.42 -1.29
C LEU A 305 4.66 19.33 -2.13
N SER A 306 5.44 18.49 -2.82
CA SER A 306 4.87 17.38 -3.59
C SER A 306 4.08 16.40 -2.73
N GLN A 307 4.52 16.15 -1.49
CA GLN A 307 3.82 15.23 -0.58
C GLN A 307 2.49 15.79 -0.07
N LEU A 308 2.29 17.12 -0.04
CA LEU A 308 0.98 17.70 0.30
C LEU A 308 -0.11 17.32 -0.72
N PHE A 309 0.26 17.10 -1.97
CA PHE A 309 -0.66 16.64 -3.02
C PHE A 309 -1.14 15.20 -2.79
N GLN A 310 -0.58 14.46 -1.82
CA GLN A 310 -1.10 13.15 -1.41
C GLN A 310 -2.57 13.22 -0.99
N PHE A 311 -3.05 14.38 -0.52
CA PHE A 311 -4.46 14.64 -0.22
C PHE A 311 -5.41 14.22 -1.35
N ALA A 312 -5.08 14.55 -2.60
CA ALA A 312 -5.97 14.34 -3.74
C ALA A 312 -5.50 13.22 -4.69
N THR A 313 -4.50 12.40 -4.31
CA THR A 313 -3.99 11.29 -5.12
C THR A 313 -4.57 9.95 -4.67
N PHE A 314 -3.85 9.23 -3.83
CA PHE A 314 -4.16 7.86 -3.40
C PHE A 314 -5.56 7.69 -2.78
N PRO A 315 -6.03 8.56 -1.85
CA PRO A 315 -7.36 8.43 -1.28
C PRO A 315 -8.48 8.63 -2.32
N PHE A 316 -8.35 9.64 -3.19
CA PHE A 316 -9.35 9.92 -4.22
C PHE A 316 -9.41 8.81 -5.27
N PHE A 317 -8.27 8.22 -5.61
CA PHE A 317 -8.19 7.06 -6.49
C PHE A 317 -8.88 5.84 -5.87
N THR A 318 -8.49 5.43 -4.66
CA THR A 318 -8.96 4.18 -4.04
C THR A 318 -10.43 4.24 -3.64
N ALA A 319 -10.84 5.31 -2.96
CA ALA A 319 -12.23 5.53 -2.60
C ALA A 319 -13.08 5.81 -3.84
N GLY A 320 -12.59 6.62 -4.78
CA GLY A 320 -13.28 6.96 -6.02
C GLY A 320 -13.65 5.72 -6.83
N ILE A 321 -12.71 4.85 -7.14
CA ILE A 321 -13.00 3.60 -7.88
C ILE A 321 -13.98 2.71 -7.09
N SER A 322 -13.83 2.61 -5.77
CA SER A 322 -14.71 1.78 -4.96
C SER A 322 -16.16 2.24 -4.99
N TYR A 323 -16.41 3.55 -4.79
CA TYR A 323 -17.76 4.11 -4.83
C TYR A 323 -18.32 4.18 -6.26
N PHE A 324 -17.47 4.52 -7.23
CA PHE A 324 -17.84 4.50 -8.64
C PHE A 324 -18.27 3.08 -9.10
N SER A 325 -17.52 2.04 -8.70
CA SER A 325 -17.91 0.66 -8.96
C SER A 325 -19.26 0.33 -8.33
N ALA A 326 -19.49 0.73 -7.08
CA ALA A 326 -20.76 0.49 -6.40
C ALA A 326 -21.96 1.16 -7.08
N ALA A 327 -21.72 2.29 -7.76
CA ALA A 327 -22.77 3.04 -8.46
C ALA A 327 -23.03 2.57 -9.90
N THR A 328 -22.06 1.86 -10.53
CA THR A 328 -22.10 1.58 -11.97
C THR A 328 -22.24 0.11 -12.33
N VAL A 329 -21.87 -0.80 -11.43
CA VAL A 329 -21.98 -2.25 -11.72
C VAL A 329 -23.19 -2.86 -11.03
N GLU A 330 -23.72 -3.95 -11.60
CA GLU A 330 -24.77 -4.73 -10.97
C GLU A 330 -24.31 -5.32 -9.64
N LYS A 331 -25.26 -5.54 -8.71
CA LYS A 331 -24.95 -6.09 -7.36
C LYS A 331 -24.14 -7.39 -7.40
N LYS A 332 -24.40 -8.28 -8.36
CA LYS A 332 -23.68 -9.55 -8.54
C LYS A 332 -22.20 -9.37 -8.98
N ASP A 333 -21.86 -8.25 -9.61
CA ASP A 333 -20.53 -7.94 -10.11
C ASP A 333 -19.78 -6.92 -9.23
N LEU A 334 -20.41 -6.44 -8.14
CA LEU A 334 -19.87 -5.38 -7.27
C LEU A 334 -18.47 -5.73 -6.72
N VAL A 335 -18.28 -6.95 -6.25
CA VAL A 335 -17.00 -7.43 -5.71
C VAL A 335 -15.92 -7.38 -6.80
N LYS A 336 -16.25 -7.79 -8.03
CA LYS A 336 -15.29 -7.72 -9.16
C LYS A 336 -14.92 -6.27 -9.49
N GLY A 337 -15.90 -5.34 -9.45
CA GLY A 337 -15.65 -3.92 -9.65
C GLY A 337 -14.73 -3.31 -8.58
N GLN A 338 -14.92 -3.65 -7.31
CA GLN A 338 -14.06 -3.20 -6.22
C GLN A 338 -12.65 -3.81 -6.28
N ASN A 339 -12.51 -5.04 -6.77
CA ASN A 339 -11.23 -5.71 -6.95
C ASN A 339 -10.33 -5.05 -8.01
N VAL A 340 -10.87 -4.22 -8.87
CA VAL A 340 -10.10 -3.39 -9.82
C VAL A 340 -9.05 -2.56 -9.10
N VAL A 341 -9.34 -2.01 -7.92
CA VAL A 341 -8.36 -1.26 -7.11
C VAL A 341 -7.17 -2.15 -6.74
N THR A 342 -7.44 -3.37 -6.29
CA THR A 342 -6.38 -4.32 -5.89
C THR A 342 -5.49 -4.70 -7.07
N ILE A 343 -6.07 -4.91 -8.26
CA ILE A 343 -5.31 -5.21 -9.48
C ILE A 343 -4.40 -4.04 -9.85
N ILE A 344 -4.94 -2.81 -9.86
CA ILE A 344 -4.17 -1.59 -10.14
C ILE A 344 -3.01 -1.47 -9.16
N MET A 345 -3.26 -1.65 -7.86
CA MET A 345 -2.22 -1.55 -6.83
C MET A 345 -1.15 -2.64 -6.96
N SER A 346 -1.54 -3.87 -7.27
CA SER A 346 -0.59 -4.99 -7.42
C SER A 346 0.29 -4.81 -8.66
N LEU A 347 -0.31 -4.54 -9.82
CA LEU A 347 0.41 -4.35 -11.08
C LEU A 347 1.25 -3.07 -11.07
N GLY A 348 0.65 -1.96 -10.61
CA GLY A 348 1.34 -0.69 -10.52
C GLY A 348 2.44 -0.70 -9.45
N GLY A 349 2.21 -1.37 -8.32
CA GLY A 349 3.20 -1.55 -7.27
C GLY A 349 4.41 -2.36 -7.74
N ALA A 350 4.16 -3.51 -8.37
CA ALA A 350 5.21 -4.34 -8.94
C ALA A 350 5.97 -3.62 -10.06
N GLY A 351 5.23 -3.04 -11.02
CA GLY A 351 5.81 -2.33 -12.16
C GLY A 351 6.61 -1.12 -11.74
N GLY A 352 6.06 -0.26 -10.89
CA GLY A 352 6.72 0.97 -10.43
C GLY A 352 8.02 0.69 -9.66
N SER A 353 7.97 -0.23 -8.69
CA SER A 353 9.16 -0.57 -7.91
C SER A 353 10.27 -1.18 -8.76
N LEU A 354 9.92 -2.14 -9.65
CA LEU A 354 10.88 -2.81 -10.51
C LEU A 354 11.47 -1.86 -11.57
N VAL A 355 10.60 -1.17 -12.31
CA VAL A 355 11.02 -0.24 -13.38
C VAL A 355 11.84 0.91 -12.80
N GLY A 356 11.40 1.49 -11.66
CA GLY A 356 12.15 2.52 -10.96
C GLY A 356 13.55 2.06 -10.56
N GLY A 357 13.68 0.84 -10.04
CA GLY A 357 14.98 0.26 -9.68
C GLY A 357 15.90 0.02 -10.85
N ILE A 358 15.37 -0.48 -11.99
CA ILE A 358 16.12 -0.67 -13.23
C ILE A 358 16.62 0.68 -13.74
N ILE A 359 15.76 1.69 -13.84
CA ILE A 359 16.13 3.00 -14.37
C ILE A 359 17.17 3.66 -13.49
N LEU A 360 16.99 3.67 -12.17
CA LEU A 360 17.93 4.25 -11.21
C LEU A 360 19.28 3.52 -11.15
N HIS A 361 19.34 2.27 -11.62
CA HIS A 361 20.61 1.54 -11.71
C HIS A 361 21.46 2.03 -12.87
N TYR A 362 20.87 2.36 -14.00
CA TYR A 362 21.59 2.71 -15.24
C TYR A 362 21.60 4.22 -15.53
N LEU A 363 20.65 4.96 -14.98
CA LEU A 363 20.41 6.36 -15.34
C LEU A 363 20.27 7.23 -14.08
N PRO A 364 20.54 8.53 -14.19
CA PRO A 364 20.40 9.46 -13.06
C PRO A 364 18.95 9.60 -12.59
N VAL A 365 18.78 10.13 -11.37
CA VAL A 365 17.46 10.37 -10.74
C VAL A 365 16.53 11.20 -11.63
N SER A 366 17.06 12.18 -12.36
CA SER A 366 16.28 13.00 -13.30
C SER A 366 15.58 12.17 -14.37
N SER A 367 16.21 11.08 -14.85
CA SER A 367 15.62 10.20 -15.85
C SER A 367 14.44 9.42 -15.30
N VAL A 368 14.54 8.89 -14.07
CA VAL A 368 13.40 8.18 -13.46
C VAL A 368 12.25 9.12 -13.18
N LEU A 369 12.53 10.36 -12.76
CA LEU A 369 11.49 11.37 -12.54
C LEU A 369 10.83 11.79 -13.85
N LEU A 370 11.60 11.97 -14.94
CA LEU A 370 11.03 12.24 -16.26
C LEU A 370 10.11 11.12 -16.74
N ILE A 371 10.56 9.85 -16.61
CA ILE A 371 9.75 8.70 -16.98
C ILE A 371 8.49 8.63 -16.11
N THR A 372 8.60 8.94 -14.83
CA THR A 372 7.44 9.03 -13.91
C THR A 372 6.44 10.08 -14.38
N VAL A 373 6.89 11.27 -14.82
CA VAL A 373 6.04 12.31 -15.41
C VAL A 373 5.35 11.80 -16.67
N LEU A 374 6.10 11.17 -17.59
CA LEU A 374 5.54 10.65 -18.83
C LEU A 374 4.50 9.55 -18.60
N LEU A 375 4.80 8.58 -17.70
CA LEU A 375 3.86 7.54 -17.31
C LEU A 375 2.59 8.14 -16.69
N SER A 376 2.74 9.17 -15.84
CA SER A 376 1.62 9.84 -15.21
C SER A 376 0.78 10.64 -16.20
N LEU A 377 1.40 11.32 -17.17
CA LEU A 377 0.69 12.03 -18.24
C LEU A 377 -0.12 11.07 -19.10
N ILE A 378 0.51 10.00 -19.59
CA ILE A 378 -0.17 8.96 -20.39
C ILE A 378 -1.29 8.32 -19.56
N GLY A 379 -1.00 7.96 -18.31
CA GLY A 379 -1.97 7.38 -17.40
C GLY A 379 -3.17 8.29 -17.17
N THR A 380 -2.95 9.60 -17.00
CA THR A 380 -4.02 10.59 -16.84
C THR A 380 -4.92 10.66 -18.07
N VAL A 381 -4.34 10.75 -19.27
CA VAL A 381 -5.13 10.81 -20.52
C VAL A 381 -6.00 9.56 -20.68
N ILE A 382 -5.42 8.38 -20.43
CA ILE A 382 -6.14 7.10 -20.53
C ILE A 382 -7.23 6.99 -19.45
N ALA A 383 -6.92 7.34 -18.19
CA ALA A 383 -7.90 7.28 -17.10
C ALA A 383 -9.08 8.22 -17.34
N LEU A 384 -8.81 9.46 -17.77
CA LEU A 384 -9.85 10.44 -18.10
C LEU A 384 -10.73 9.97 -19.28
N SER A 385 -10.18 9.26 -20.26
CA SER A 385 -10.97 8.68 -21.35
C SER A 385 -11.96 7.63 -20.83
N GLY A 386 -11.53 6.77 -19.89
CA GLY A 386 -12.39 5.78 -19.23
C GLY A 386 -13.50 6.42 -18.40
N ILE A 387 -13.15 7.48 -17.65
CA ILE A 387 -14.13 8.24 -16.84
C ILE A 387 -15.21 8.87 -17.75
N ARG A 388 -14.83 9.40 -18.91
CA ARG A 388 -15.76 10.03 -19.87
C ARG A 388 -16.69 9.01 -20.53
N GLN A 389 -16.25 7.81 -20.87
CA GLN A 389 -17.07 6.77 -21.50
C GLN A 389 -18.29 6.39 -20.65
N THR A 390 -18.23 6.57 -19.35
CA THR A 390 -19.36 6.31 -18.44
C THR A 390 -20.37 7.44 -18.37
N ALA A 391 -20.08 8.60 -18.93
CA ALA A 391 -21.00 9.74 -18.97
C ALA A 391 -22.07 9.62 -20.09
N VAL A 392 -21.85 8.71 -21.05
CA VAL A 392 -22.84 8.42 -22.09
C VAL A 392 -23.83 7.39 -21.55
N PRO A 393 -25.14 7.68 -21.46
CA PRO A 393 -26.16 6.70 -21.11
C PRO A 393 -26.05 5.54 -22.12
N GLN A 394 -25.85 4.31 -21.63
CA GLN A 394 -26.05 3.14 -22.49
C GLN A 394 -27.55 3.11 -22.82
N VAL A 395 -27.91 3.54 -24.02
CA VAL A 395 -29.22 3.24 -24.60
C VAL A 395 -29.26 1.73 -24.73
N HIS A 396 -29.91 1.07 -23.76
CA HIS A 396 -30.28 -0.33 -23.93
C HIS A 396 -31.20 -0.39 -25.13
N SER A 397 -30.65 -0.81 -26.28
CA SER A 397 -31.44 -1.33 -27.36
C SER A 397 -32.04 -2.63 -26.87
N GLU A 398 -33.24 -2.55 -26.24
CA GLU A 398 -34.13 -3.68 -26.13
C GLU A 398 -34.51 -4.06 -27.59
N GLY A 399 -34.03 -5.21 -28.03
CA GLY A 399 -34.37 -5.89 -29.24
C GLY A 399 -34.44 -7.38 -28.94
#